data_bd7a488ac70a0dd9e0f9bed018cd6739
#
_entry.id   bd7a488ac70a0dd9e0f9bed018cd6739
#
_cell.length_a   1.000
_cell.length_b   1.000
_cell.length_c   1.000
_cell.angle_alpha   90.00
_cell.angle_beta   90.00
_cell.angle_gamma   90.00
#
_symmetry.space_group_name_H-M   'P 1'
#
loop_
_entity.id
_entity.type
_entity.pdbx_description
1 polymer ?
#
loop_
_entity_poly.entity_id
_entity_poly.type
_entity_poly.pdbx_seq_one_letter_code
_entity_poly.pdbx_strand_id
1 'polypeptide(L)'
;MKRMKASRIYGYILHQIYNERRSNWALLAELLIVSCIVWYLVDSSYTMIVRAMEPMGFDHTHCYRVELSRFDTDAVGYDPTHSEDADVMIADRLTILDRLKHDEDIEEAAFSLRNDPYDPSYMGHSVKYDTLEAFPRHIYCQPDFIKVFRFQSTDGKTPEQLAELLKDGNVFISKGMFGEEFDVSKLLGKEVFSGNESALMHVAAVIQPVKREDREELIKTKVIVSLLDQKSLAEYKGVTLSIRVKESRAKGFEERFRQKIKGQKMRVGNQFVSNIIPYSKRQKQAAETANQQIRYNTVAIIFFLINVFLGLLGTFWFRTQHRFPEIGLQKAIGATNTDITLRLLAEGVLLLTIAFVPSLLIDFGMGYNQLTEYYRGVTLETSRFIVCAAIAYALMLTIIALGIWFPALRATKANPVDVLRGE
;
A
#
# COMPACT_ATOMS: atom_id res chain seq x y z
N MET A 1 40.56 -14.62 37.19
CA MET A 1 40.28 -13.19 36.99
C MET A 1 38.78 -12.95 37.03
N LYS A 2 38.25 -12.12 37.95
CA LYS A 2 36.78 -11.87 38.04
C LYS A 2 36.33 -11.17 36.77
N ARG A 3 35.41 -11.80 35.98
CA ARG A 3 34.71 -11.11 34.89
C ARG A 3 34.17 -9.79 35.41
N MET A 4 34.60 -8.68 34.87
CA MET A 4 34.04 -7.37 35.19
C MET A 4 32.53 -7.43 34.92
N LYS A 5 31.70 -6.98 35.88
CA LYS A 5 30.26 -6.93 35.68
C LYS A 5 29.96 -6.06 34.46
N ALA A 6 29.05 -6.51 33.58
CA ALA A 6 28.65 -5.82 32.34
C ALA A 6 28.39 -4.31 32.58
N SER A 7 27.75 -3.94 33.68
CA SER A 7 27.49 -2.53 34.06
C SER A 7 28.76 -1.64 34.16
N ARG A 8 29.91 -2.18 34.56
CA ARG A 8 31.17 -1.42 34.62
C ARG A 8 31.78 -1.22 33.24
N ILE A 9 31.59 -2.17 32.34
CA ILE A 9 32.06 -2.06 30.95
C ILE A 9 31.26 -0.97 30.22
N TYR A 10 29.94 -0.96 30.34
CA TYR A 10 29.10 0.09 29.74
C TYR A 10 29.43 1.50 30.28
N GLY A 11 29.63 1.65 31.59
CA GLY A 11 29.99 2.92 32.17
C GLY A 11 31.36 3.43 31.65
N TYR A 12 32.33 2.54 31.47
CA TYR A 12 33.63 2.87 30.88
C TYR A 12 33.50 3.33 29.41
N ILE A 13 32.72 2.61 28.60
CA ILE A 13 32.51 2.95 27.18
C ILE A 13 31.79 4.30 27.06
N LEU A 14 30.77 4.56 27.87
CA LEU A 14 30.05 5.85 27.87
C LEU A 14 31.01 7.02 28.24
N HIS A 15 31.86 6.86 29.26
CA HIS A 15 32.83 7.85 29.60
C HIS A 15 33.87 8.10 28.50
N GLN A 16 34.27 7.05 27.81
CA GLN A 16 35.14 7.11 26.64
C GLN A 16 34.49 7.85 25.46
N ILE A 17 33.25 7.54 25.13
CA ILE A 17 32.46 8.24 24.07
C ILE A 17 32.37 9.73 24.41
N TYR A 18 32.13 10.07 25.68
CA TYR A 18 32.08 11.46 26.14
C TYR A 18 33.40 12.19 26.00
N ASN A 19 34.51 11.57 26.39
CA ASN A 19 35.84 12.15 26.27
C ASN A 19 36.23 12.40 24.80
N GLU A 20 35.81 11.50 23.89
CA GLU A 20 36.08 11.61 22.47
C GLU A 20 34.96 12.32 21.69
N ARG A 21 34.08 13.07 22.36
CA ARG A 21 32.89 13.69 21.74
C ARG A 21 33.20 14.55 20.51
N ARG A 22 34.36 15.24 20.49
CA ARG A 22 34.78 16.03 19.33
C ARG A 22 35.10 15.20 18.10
N SER A 23 35.57 13.98 18.28
CA SER A 23 35.82 13.03 17.19
C SER A 23 34.55 12.24 16.81
N ASN A 24 33.61 12.08 17.75
CA ASN A 24 32.37 11.32 17.55
C ASN A 24 31.26 12.13 16.96
N TRP A 25 31.28 13.47 17.00
CA TRP A 25 30.12 14.28 16.65
C TRP A 25 29.70 14.11 15.20
N ALA A 26 30.67 14.04 14.27
CA ALA A 26 30.37 13.86 12.85
C ALA A 26 29.70 12.49 12.57
N LEU A 27 30.22 11.44 13.20
CA LEU A 27 29.64 10.10 13.12
C LEU A 27 28.24 10.04 13.76
N LEU A 28 28.04 10.69 14.91
CA LEU A 28 26.73 10.77 15.55
C LEU A 28 25.71 11.53 14.70
N ALA A 29 26.14 12.63 14.07
CA ALA A 29 25.29 13.40 13.15
C ALA A 29 24.92 12.56 11.92
N GLU A 30 25.87 11.84 11.32
CA GLU A 30 25.62 10.91 10.21
C GLU A 30 24.64 9.82 10.62
N LEU A 31 24.88 9.14 11.75
CA LEU A 31 23.99 8.09 12.25
C LEU A 31 22.59 8.61 12.54
N LEU A 32 22.46 9.81 13.10
CA LEU A 32 21.16 10.43 13.37
C LEU A 32 20.39 10.69 12.07
N ILE A 33 21.02 11.38 11.12
CA ILE A 33 20.37 11.72 9.83
C ILE A 33 19.97 10.46 9.07
N VAL A 34 20.88 9.48 8.97
CA VAL A 34 20.60 8.25 8.26
C VAL A 34 19.53 7.42 8.99
N SER A 35 19.50 7.41 10.32
CA SER A 35 18.46 6.75 11.09
C SER A 35 17.08 7.32 10.80
N CYS A 36 16.92 8.65 10.75
CA CYS A 36 15.67 9.28 10.35
C CYS A 36 15.24 8.84 8.94
N ILE A 37 16.15 8.92 7.99
CA ILE A 37 15.85 8.57 6.59
C ILE A 37 15.48 7.08 6.47
N VAL A 38 16.25 6.18 7.08
CA VAL A 38 16.00 4.74 7.02
C VAL A 38 14.67 4.40 7.67
N TRP A 39 14.36 4.99 8.85
CA TRP A 39 13.06 4.78 9.49
C TRP A 39 11.91 5.22 8.57
N TYR A 40 11.97 6.41 7.99
CA TYR A 40 10.96 6.92 7.05
C TYR A 40 10.75 6.00 5.84
N LEU A 41 11.84 5.54 5.21
CA LEU A 41 11.77 4.65 4.05
C LEU A 41 11.21 3.27 4.41
N VAL A 42 11.55 2.76 5.59
CA VAL A 42 11.01 1.50 6.13
C VAL A 42 9.51 1.65 6.41
N ASP A 43 9.09 2.72 7.09
CA ASP A 43 7.68 2.96 7.41
C ASP A 43 6.83 3.12 6.14
N SER A 44 7.33 3.87 5.15
CA SER A 44 6.70 4.01 3.84
C SER A 44 6.50 2.66 3.15
N SER A 45 7.55 1.84 3.08
CA SER A 45 7.50 0.54 2.44
C SER A 45 6.61 -0.46 3.20
N TYR A 46 6.72 -0.47 4.52
CA TYR A 46 5.91 -1.31 5.41
C TYR A 46 4.42 -1.04 5.24
N THR A 47 4.03 0.23 5.26
CA THR A 47 2.62 0.61 5.08
C THR A 47 2.08 0.18 3.72
N MET A 48 2.85 0.37 2.64
CA MET A 48 2.44 -0.06 1.30
C MET A 48 2.25 -1.58 1.22
N ILE A 49 3.09 -2.35 1.90
CA ILE A 49 3.01 -3.82 1.93
C ILE A 49 1.81 -4.28 2.75
N VAL A 50 1.63 -3.75 3.95
CA VAL A 50 0.54 -4.15 4.85
C VAL A 50 -0.82 -3.83 4.24
N ARG A 51 -0.97 -2.64 3.65
CA ARG A 51 -2.22 -2.25 2.97
C ARG A 51 -2.57 -3.16 1.80
N ALA A 52 -1.57 -3.63 1.05
CA ALA A 52 -1.82 -4.59 -0.02
C ALA A 52 -2.29 -5.97 0.48
N MET A 53 -2.08 -6.28 1.75
CA MET A 53 -2.56 -7.52 2.38
C MET A 53 -3.96 -7.41 3.01
N GLU A 54 -4.48 -6.18 3.18
CA GLU A 54 -5.82 -5.98 3.71
C GLU A 54 -6.88 -6.41 2.69
N PRO A 55 -8.05 -6.89 3.15
CA PRO A 55 -9.13 -7.31 2.25
C PRO A 55 -9.62 -6.15 1.38
N MET A 56 -9.95 -6.44 0.12
CA MET A 56 -10.45 -5.45 -0.84
C MET A 56 -11.92 -5.08 -0.63
N GLY A 57 -12.67 -5.87 0.16
CA GLY A 57 -14.12 -5.73 0.33
C GLY A 57 -14.94 -6.28 -0.85
N PHE A 58 -14.27 -6.86 -1.86
CA PHE A 58 -14.86 -7.50 -3.02
C PHE A 58 -13.95 -8.61 -3.55
N ASP A 59 -14.51 -9.48 -4.39
CA ASP A 59 -13.78 -10.54 -5.10
C ASP A 59 -13.75 -10.26 -6.60
N HIS A 60 -12.58 -10.09 -7.18
CA HIS A 60 -12.37 -9.90 -8.62
C HIS A 60 -11.82 -11.15 -9.34
N THR A 61 -11.76 -12.28 -8.64
CA THR A 61 -11.31 -13.56 -9.20
C THR A 61 -12.22 -13.94 -10.36
N HIS A 62 -11.65 -14.28 -11.51
CA HIS A 62 -12.38 -14.59 -12.76
C HIS A 62 -13.25 -13.43 -13.29
N CYS A 63 -13.01 -12.19 -12.85
CA CYS A 63 -13.69 -11.02 -13.37
C CYS A 63 -12.89 -10.36 -14.49
N TYR A 64 -13.63 -9.85 -15.48
CA TYR A 64 -13.07 -9.16 -16.65
C TYR A 64 -13.84 -7.87 -16.90
N ARG A 65 -13.11 -6.81 -17.25
CA ARG A 65 -13.68 -5.61 -17.84
C ARG A 65 -13.87 -5.87 -19.34
N VAL A 66 -15.05 -5.58 -19.84
CA VAL A 66 -15.40 -5.66 -21.27
C VAL A 66 -15.30 -4.28 -21.86
N GLU A 67 -14.47 -4.11 -22.86
CA GLU A 67 -14.31 -2.86 -23.59
C GLU A 67 -15.29 -2.77 -24.72
N LEU A 68 -16.19 -1.78 -24.65
CA LEU A 68 -17.12 -1.45 -25.71
C LEU A 68 -16.49 -0.39 -26.62
N SER A 69 -16.63 -0.57 -27.90
CA SER A 69 -16.22 0.37 -28.95
C SER A 69 -17.35 0.61 -29.92
N ARG A 70 -17.23 1.68 -30.68
CA ARG A 70 -18.16 2.02 -31.74
C ARG A 70 -17.39 2.19 -33.05
N PHE A 71 -17.99 1.82 -34.16
CA PHE A 71 -17.44 2.10 -35.47
C PHE A 71 -17.43 3.61 -35.73
N ASP A 72 -16.32 4.12 -36.24
CA ASP A 72 -16.25 5.45 -36.78
C ASP A 72 -17.05 5.53 -38.09
N THR A 73 -17.56 6.69 -38.42
CA THR A 73 -18.46 6.90 -39.58
C THR A 73 -17.83 6.55 -40.93
N ASP A 74 -16.51 6.54 -41.01
CA ASP A 74 -15.70 6.17 -42.17
C ASP A 74 -15.15 4.75 -42.13
N ALA A 75 -15.44 4.02 -41.04
CA ALA A 75 -14.93 2.67 -40.84
C ALA A 75 -15.68 1.63 -41.74
N VAL A 76 -14.92 0.68 -42.27
CA VAL A 76 -15.51 -0.49 -42.95
C VAL A 76 -16.39 -1.25 -41.99
N GLY A 77 -17.69 -1.32 -42.31
CA GLY A 77 -18.69 -1.98 -41.47
C GLY A 77 -19.56 -1.04 -40.65
N TYR A 78 -19.36 0.27 -40.73
CA TYR A 78 -20.32 1.24 -40.21
C TYR A 78 -21.65 1.12 -40.93
N ASP A 79 -22.72 1.15 -40.16
CA ASP A 79 -24.11 1.13 -40.71
C ASP A 79 -24.69 2.56 -40.58
N PRO A 80 -24.76 3.32 -41.67
CA PRO A 80 -25.33 4.67 -41.66
C PRO A 80 -26.84 4.71 -41.44
N THR A 81 -27.52 3.58 -41.54
CA THR A 81 -28.97 3.49 -41.32
C THR A 81 -29.32 3.26 -39.85
N HIS A 82 -28.35 2.83 -39.04
CA HIS A 82 -28.54 2.63 -37.62
C HIS A 82 -28.48 3.95 -36.88
N SER A 83 -29.57 4.34 -36.20
CA SER A 83 -29.63 5.59 -35.45
C SER A 83 -28.59 5.63 -34.32
N GLU A 84 -28.04 6.82 -34.07
CA GLU A 84 -27.13 7.09 -32.95
C GLU A 84 -27.82 7.84 -31.81
N ASP A 85 -29.15 7.87 -31.78
CA ASP A 85 -29.91 8.47 -30.68
C ASP A 85 -29.63 7.76 -29.37
N ALA A 86 -29.71 8.51 -28.25
CA ALA A 86 -29.40 8.01 -26.93
C ALA A 86 -30.19 6.72 -26.59
N ASP A 87 -31.46 6.67 -26.92
CA ASP A 87 -32.31 5.51 -26.63
C ASP A 87 -31.88 4.26 -27.41
N VAL A 88 -31.46 4.44 -28.68
CA VAL A 88 -30.94 3.34 -29.51
C VAL A 88 -29.58 2.86 -28.94
N MET A 89 -28.72 3.77 -28.56
CA MET A 89 -27.44 3.41 -27.91
C MET A 89 -27.63 2.63 -26.62
N ILE A 90 -28.62 3.01 -25.81
CA ILE A 90 -28.96 2.29 -24.58
C ILE A 90 -29.47 0.88 -24.94
N ALA A 91 -30.38 0.76 -25.92
CA ALA A 91 -30.92 -0.52 -26.34
C ALA A 91 -29.85 -1.47 -26.90
N ASP A 92 -28.91 -0.96 -27.67
CA ASP A 92 -27.74 -1.71 -28.17
C ASP A 92 -26.88 -2.26 -27.02
N ARG A 93 -26.54 -1.42 -26.03
CA ARG A 93 -25.76 -1.82 -24.86
C ARG A 93 -26.48 -2.85 -24.01
N LEU A 94 -27.77 -2.67 -23.78
CA LEU A 94 -28.59 -3.66 -23.08
C LEU A 94 -28.68 -4.98 -23.84
N THR A 95 -28.74 -4.96 -25.18
CA THR A 95 -28.69 -6.15 -26.01
C THR A 95 -27.33 -6.86 -25.91
N ILE A 96 -26.23 -6.13 -25.90
CA ILE A 96 -24.89 -6.71 -25.65
C ILE A 96 -24.85 -7.35 -24.28
N LEU A 97 -25.34 -6.65 -23.24
CA LEU A 97 -25.40 -7.17 -21.88
C LEU A 97 -26.22 -8.47 -21.81
N ASP A 98 -27.39 -8.49 -22.46
CA ASP A 98 -28.25 -9.68 -22.47
C ASP A 98 -27.56 -10.87 -23.14
N ARG A 99 -26.86 -10.67 -24.26
CA ARG A 99 -26.05 -11.71 -24.89
C ARG A 99 -24.96 -12.24 -23.98
N LEU A 100 -24.32 -11.37 -23.19
CA LEU A 100 -23.32 -11.78 -22.22
C LEU A 100 -23.93 -12.60 -21.08
N LYS A 101 -25.08 -12.19 -20.55
CA LYS A 101 -25.79 -12.93 -19.49
C LYS A 101 -26.23 -14.32 -19.93
N HIS A 102 -26.53 -14.50 -21.21
CA HIS A 102 -26.90 -15.80 -21.77
C HIS A 102 -25.72 -16.63 -22.30
N ASP A 103 -24.50 -16.12 -22.17
CA ASP A 103 -23.29 -16.86 -22.57
C ASP A 103 -22.98 -17.99 -21.58
N GLU A 104 -22.68 -19.19 -22.10
CA GLU A 104 -22.44 -20.39 -21.29
C GLU A 104 -21.21 -20.24 -20.31
N ASP A 105 -20.24 -19.42 -20.69
CA ASP A 105 -19.02 -19.21 -19.89
C ASP A 105 -19.22 -18.16 -18.78
N ILE A 106 -20.24 -17.31 -18.89
CA ILE A 106 -20.42 -16.15 -17.99
C ILE A 106 -21.40 -16.51 -16.87
N GLU A 107 -21.04 -16.13 -15.64
CA GLU A 107 -21.85 -16.27 -14.44
C GLU A 107 -22.74 -15.04 -14.24
N GLU A 108 -22.15 -13.85 -14.30
CA GLU A 108 -22.82 -12.57 -14.11
C GLU A 108 -22.21 -11.48 -15.00
N ALA A 109 -23.02 -10.51 -15.41
CA ALA A 109 -22.60 -9.35 -16.19
C ALA A 109 -23.40 -8.11 -15.78
N ALA A 110 -22.73 -6.96 -15.68
CA ALA A 110 -23.39 -5.72 -15.28
C ALA A 110 -22.64 -4.47 -15.74
N PHE A 111 -23.38 -3.41 -15.97
CA PHE A 111 -22.83 -2.07 -16.15
C PHE A 111 -22.62 -1.34 -14.83
N SER A 112 -21.58 -0.50 -14.82
CA SER A 112 -21.35 0.54 -13.82
C SER A 112 -20.91 1.82 -14.49
N LEU A 113 -21.05 2.95 -13.78
CA LEU A 113 -20.57 4.25 -14.24
C LEU A 113 -19.37 4.64 -13.41
N ARG A 114 -18.18 4.64 -14.01
CA ARG A 114 -16.90 4.97 -13.34
C ARG A 114 -16.69 4.22 -12.02
N ASN A 115 -15.59 4.47 -11.36
CA ASN A 115 -15.31 3.90 -10.03
C ASN A 115 -15.41 2.37 -9.92
N ASP A 116 -15.30 1.63 -11.05
CA ASP A 116 -15.06 0.20 -11.00
C ASP A 116 -13.67 -0.10 -10.37
N PRO A 117 -13.43 -1.31 -9.88
CA PRO A 117 -12.14 -1.67 -9.31
C PRO A 117 -10.96 -1.32 -10.23
N TYR A 118 -9.92 -0.73 -9.65
CA TYR A 118 -8.69 -0.30 -10.36
C TYR A 118 -8.92 0.77 -11.44
N ASP A 119 -10.02 1.52 -11.37
CA ASP A 119 -10.24 2.71 -12.20
C ASP A 119 -9.60 3.94 -11.51
N PRO A 120 -8.74 4.71 -12.21
CA PRO A 120 -8.10 5.89 -11.63
C PRO A 120 -9.07 7.07 -11.46
N SER A 121 -10.25 7.02 -12.10
CA SER A 121 -11.24 8.09 -11.98
C SER A 121 -11.84 8.12 -10.57
N TYR A 122 -12.23 9.31 -10.15
CA TYR A 122 -12.92 9.53 -8.90
C TYR A 122 -14.21 10.28 -9.16
N MET A 123 -15.33 9.74 -8.70
CA MET A 123 -16.61 10.44 -8.64
C MET A 123 -17.13 10.34 -7.22
N GLY A 124 -17.35 11.47 -6.58
CA GLY A 124 -17.87 11.54 -5.22
C GLY A 124 -18.68 12.80 -5.02
N HIS A 125 -19.60 12.72 -4.10
CA HIS A 125 -20.43 13.83 -3.64
C HIS A 125 -20.44 13.83 -2.12
N SER A 126 -20.69 14.99 -1.51
CA SER A 126 -20.93 15.10 -0.10
C SER A 126 -22.17 14.27 0.30
N VAL A 127 -22.04 13.53 1.38
CA VAL A 127 -23.16 12.81 2.02
C VAL A 127 -23.27 13.31 3.46
N LYS A 128 -24.48 13.73 3.82
CA LYS A 128 -24.77 14.32 5.14
C LYS A 128 -25.81 13.51 5.89
N TYR A 129 -25.61 13.39 7.18
CA TYR A 129 -26.58 12.88 8.13
C TYR A 129 -26.47 13.67 9.42
N ASP A 130 -27.50 14.45 9.76
CA ASP A 130 -27.50 15.37 10.88
C ASP A 130 -26.31 16.36 10.81
N THR A 131 -25.43 16.37 11.78
CA THR A 131 -24.20 17.19 11.82
C THR A 131 -22.99 16.51 11.16
N LEU A 132 -23.13 15.25 10.75
CA LEU A 132 -22.06 14.47 10.16
C LEU A 132 -22.01 14.70 8.64
N GLU A 133 -20.79 14.88 8.14
CA GLU A 133 -20.54 15.00 6.71
C GLU A 133 -19.39 14.09 6.27
N ALA A 134 -19.56 13.45 5.13
CA ALA A 134 -18.54 12.63 4.49
C ALA A 134 -18.50 12.91 2.99
N PHE A 135 -17.36 12.66 2.37
CA PHE A 135 -17.19 12.75 0.92
C PHE A 135 -16.80 11.37 0.36
N PRO A 136 -17.76 10.44 0.23
CA PRO A 136 -17.51 9.11 -0.26
C PRO A 136 -17.29 9.06 -1.76
N ARG A 137 -16.64 7.97 -2.22
CA ARG A 137 -16.64 7.56 -3.62
C ARG A 137 -18.02 6.98 -3.95
N HIS A 138 -18.67 7.47 -5.00
CA HIS A 138 -19.94 6.96 -5.49
C HIS A 138 -19.71 5.86 -6.53
N ILE A 139 -20.33 4.70 -6.32
CA ILE A 139 -20.40 3.60 -7.27
C ILE A 139 -21.84 3.54 -7.77
N TYR A 140 -22.09 4.00 -8.99
CA TYR A 140 -23.37 3.82 -9.66
C TYR A 140 -23.29 2.54 -10.47
N CYS A 141 -24.15 1.57 -10.17
CA CYS A 141 -24.10 0.27 -10.84
C CYS A 141 -25.47 -0.38 -10.99
N GLN A 142 -25.56 -1.30 -11.93
CA GLN A 142 -26.70 -2.22 -11.99
C GLN A 142 -26.64 -3.22 -10.82
N PRO A 143 -27.79 -3.77 -10.36
CA PRO A 143 -27.82 -4.69 -9.23
C PRO A 143 -26.89 -5.89 -9.36
N ASP A 144 -26.77 -6.46 -10.55
CA ASP A 144 -25.91 -7.63 -10.80
C ASP A 144 -24.41 -7.33 -10.65
N PHE A 145 -24.00 -6.04 -10.64
CA PHE A 145 -22.62 -5.64 -10.35
C PHE A 145 -22.17 -6.10 -8.96
N ILE A 146 -23.09 -6.08 -8.00
CA ILE A 146 -22.87 -6.59 -6.63
C ILE A 146 -22.50 -8.07 -6.66
N LYS A 147 -23.12 -8.86 -7.54
CA LYS A 147 -22.85 -10.28 -7.74
C LYS A 147 -21.56 -10.50 -8.51
N VAL A 148 -21.28 -9.68 -9.55
CA VAL A 148 -20.01 -9.74 -10.30
C VAL A 148 -18.83 -9.64 -9.36
N PHE A 149 -18.85 -8.72 -8.40
CA PHE A 149 -17.76 -8.48 -7.48
C PHE A 149 -17.97 -9.09 -6.09
N ARG A 150 -19.08 -9.78 -5.84
CA ARG A 150 -19.41 -10.45 -4.58
C ARG A 150 -19.21 -9.52 -3.38
N PHE A 151 -19.85 -8.34 -3.39
CA PHE A 151 -19.76 -7.39 -2.31
C PHE A 151 -20.22 -8.02 -0.99
N GLN A 152 -19.53 -7.67 0.10
CA GLN A 152 -19.77 -8.23 1.42
C GLN A 152 -20.56 -7.24 2.27
N SER A 153 -21.65 -7.70 2.85
CA SER A 153 -22.40 -6.97 3.87
C SER A 153 -21.78 -7.13 5.24
N THR A 154 -21.98 -6.16 6.12
CA THR A 154 -21.54 -6.24 7.52
C THR A 154 -22.46 -7.12 8.37
N ASP A 155 -23.70 -7.34 7.95
CA ASP A 155 -24.72 -8.13 8.62
C ASP A 155 -24.94 -9.54 8.01
N GLY A 156 -24.06 -9.95 7.10
CA GLY A 156 -24.06 -11.29 6.51
C GLY A 156 -25.04 -11.51 5.36
N LYS A 157 -25.65 -10.44 4.79
CA LYS A 157 -26.45 -10.57 3.58
C LYS A 157 -25.61 -11.06 2.42
N THR A 158 -26.19 -11.94 1.59
CA THR A 158 -25.54 -12.45 0.38
C THR A 158 -25.53 -11.39 -0.74
N PRO A 159 -24.64 -11.51 -1.74
CA PRO A 159 -24.63 -10.61 -2.89
C PRO A 159 -25.97 -10.54 -3.63
N GLU A 160 -26.72 -11.65 -3.69
CA GLU A 160 -28.06 -11.73 -4.30
C GLU A 160 -29.07 -10.90 -3.51
N GLN A 161 -29.04 -11.00 -2.17
CA GLN A 161 -29.92 -10.21 -1.31
C GLN A 161 -29.60 -8.71 -1.39
N LEU A 162 -28.33 -8.35 -1.47
CA LEU A 162 -27.91 -6.96 -1.70
C LEU A 162 -28.37 -6.47 -3.09
N ALA A 163 -28.23 -7.28 -4.13
CA ALA A 163 -28.69 -6.91 -5.47
C ALA A 163 -30.20 -6.62 -5.53
N GLU A 164 -31.01 -7.39 -4.82
CA GLU A 164 -32.47 -7.13 -4.72
C GLU A 164 -32.76 -5.80 -4.02
N LEU A 165 -32.09 -5.53 -2.89
CA LEU A 165 -32.25 -4.26 -2.17
C LEU A 165 -31.86 -3.05 -3.03
N LEU A 166 -30.87 -3.18 -3.91
CA LEU A 166 -30.44 -2.09 -4.78
C LEU A 166 -31.48 -1.78 -5.88
N LYS A 167 -32.24 -2.77 -6.34
CA LYS A 167 -33.31 -2.58 -7.33
C LYS A 167 -34.40 -1.60 -6.88
N ASP A 168 -34.67 -1.54 -5.60
CA ASP A 168 -35.68 -0.64 -5.01
C ASP A 168 -35.24 0.83 -4.95
N GLY A 169 -34.09 1.18 -5.54
CA GLY A 169 -33.55 2.55 -5.51
C GLY A 169 -32.88 2.92 -4.20
N ASN A 170 -32.66 1.95 -3.32
CA ASN A 170 -31.94 2.11 -2.08
C ASN A 170 -30.44 2.35 -2.28
N VAL A 171 -29.76 2.81 -1.24
CA VAL A 171 -28.29 2.95 -1.28
C VAL A 171 -27.63 2.10 -0.19
N PHE A 172 -26.39 1.72 -0.47
CA PHE A 172 -25.53 1.07 0.51
C PHE A 172 -24.40 2.01 0.89
N ILE A 173 -24.02 2.02 2.17
CA ILE A 173 -22.93 2.82 2.69
C ILE A 173 -21.87 1.91 3.29
N SER A 174 -20.59 2.27 3.14
CA SER A 174 -19.50 1.49 3.73
C SER A 174 -19.39 1.69 5.23
N LYS A 175 -18.96 0.65 5.94
CA LYS A 175 -18.53 0.74 7.33
C LYS A 175 -17.45 1.83 7.45
N GLY A 176 -17.56 2.72 8.44
CA GLY A 176 -16.62 3.83 8.61
C GLY A 176 -16.95 5.09 7.79
N MET A 177 -18.13 5.17 7.12
CA MET A 177 -18.55 6.33 6.34
C MET A 177 -18.34 7.67 7.07
N PHE A 178 -18.70 7.75 8.36
CA PHE A 178 -18.60 8.95 9.18
C PHE A 178 -17.49 8.86 10.25
N GLY A 179 -16.48 8.04 10.04
CA GLY A 179 -15.38 7.80 10.98
C GLY A 179 -15.57 6.52 11.81
N GLU A 180 -14.53 6.12 12.52
CA GLU A 180 -14.54 4.87 13.31
C GLU A 180 -15.45 4.94 14.55
N GLU A 181 -15.60 6.13 15.13
CA GLU A 181 -16.38 6.33 16.35
C GLU A 181 -17.88 6.27 16.10
N PHE A 182 -18.33 6.47 14.86
CA PHE A 182 -19.74 6.45 14.52
C PHE A 182 -20.17 5.06 14.04
N ASP A 183 -21.10 4.46 14.77
CA ASP A 183 -21.71 3.19 14.37
C ASP A 183 -22.71 3.41 13.22
N VAL A 184 -22.25 3.17 12.00
CA VAL A 184 -23.02 3.37 10.77
C VAL A 184 -24.24 2.43 10.68
N SER A 185 -24.29 1.33 11.44
CA SER A 185 -25.46 0.43 11.48
C SER A 185 -26.74 1.14 11.95
N LYS A 186 -26.59 2.22 12.71
CA LYS A 186 -27.70 3.09 13.17
C LYS A 186 -28.40 3.81 12.01
N LEU A 187 -27.81 3.84 10.82
CA LEU A 187 -28.38 4.45 9.62
C LEU A 187 -29.23 3.49 8.81
N LEU A 188 -29.26 2.21 9.13
CA LEU A 188 -30.14 1.26 8.47
C LEU A 188 -31.60 1.69 8.58
N GLY A 189 -32.31 1.76 7.46
CA GLY A 189 -33.70 2.21 7.37
C GLY A 189 -33.88 3.73 7.49
N LYS A 190 -32.79 4.51 7.52
CA LYS A 190 -32.84 5.98 7.56
C LYS A 190 -32.46 6.61 6.24
N GLU A 191 -32.72 7.89 6.11
CA GLU A 191 -32.39 8.69 4.95
C GLU A 191 -31.13 9.51 5.19
N VAL A 192 -30.29 9.61 4.18
CA VAL A 192 -29.11 10.47 4.10
C VAL A 192 -29.23 11.44 2.93
N PHE A 193 -28.67 12.63 3.05
CA PHE A 193 -28.66 13.61 1.98
C PHE A 193 -27.42 13.45 1.11
N SER A 194 -27.60 13.49 -0.21
CA SER A 194 -26.49 13.48 -1.20
C SER A 194 -26.45 14.78 -1.97
N GLY A 195 -25.21 15.22 -2.25
CA GLY A 195 -24.98 16.50 -2.91
C GLY A 195 -25.61 17.63 -2.12
N ASN A 196 -25.46 18.83 -2.36
CA ASN A 196 -25.94 20.00 -1.60
C ASN A 196 -27.40 19.89 -1.08
N GLU A 197 -27.73 18.80 -0.39
CA GLU A 197 -29.05 18.46 0.16
C GLU A 197 -30.16 18.28 -0.91
N SER A 198 -29.74 17.98 -2.14
CA SER A 198 -30.67 17.93 -3.28
C SER A 198 -31.35 16.57 -3.48
N ALA A 199 -30.84 15.49 -2.86
CA ALA A 199 -31.45 14.17 -2.97
C ALA A 199 -31.41 13.42 -1.63
N LEU A 200 -32.56 12.92 -1.21
CA LEU A 200 -32.71 11.96 -0.12
C LEU A 200 -32.46 10.55 -0.62
N MET A 201 -31.66 9.79 0.10
CA MET A 201 -31.32 8.41 -0.22
C MET A 201 -31.58 7.51 0.98
N HIS A 202 -32.34 6.43 0.77
CA HIS A 202 -32.66 5.47 1.83
C HIS A 202 -31.55 4.43 1.97
N VAL A 203 -31.00 4.29 3.18
CA VAL A 203 -29.92 3.36 3.48
C VAL A 203 -30.47 1.99 3.80
N ALA A 204 -30.33 1.02 2.88
CA ALA A 204 -30.83 -0.34 3.05
C ALA A 204 -29.78 -1.35 3.54
N ALA A 205 -28.50 -1.06 3.37
CA ALA A 205 -27.45 -1.94 3.82
C ALA A 205 -26.16 -1.19 4.19
N VAL A 206 -25.40 -1.76 5.12
CA VAL A 206 -24.02 -1.39 5.39
C VAL A 206 -23.12 -2.48 4.83
N ILE A 207 -22.20 -2.09 3.95
CA ILE A 207 -21.24 -2.98 3.32
C ILE A 207 -19.86 -2.82 3.92
N GLN A 208 -19.00 -3.84 3.75
CA GLN A 208 -17.58 -3.71 4.03
C GLN A 208 -16.99 -2.60 3.15
N PRO A 209 -15.95 -1.90 3.60
CA PRO A 209 -15.28 -0.92 2.77
C PRO A 209 -14.78 -1.57 1.47
N VAL A 210 -15.10 -0.95 0.33
CA VAL A 210 -14.71 -1.43 -1.01
C VAL A 210 -13.55 -0.59 -1.49
N LYS A 211 -12.34 -1.12 -1.43
CA LYS A 211 -11.14 -0.45 -1.91
C LYS A 211 -11.20 -0.23 -3.43
N ARG A 212 -10.60 0.85 -3.91
CA ARG A 212 -10.40 1.09 -5.33
C ARG A 212 -9.18 0.33 -5.86
N GLU A 213 -8.12 0.31 -5.05
CA GLU A 213 -6.85 -0.33 -5.34
C GLU A 213 -6.24 -0.96 -4.08
N ASP A 214 -5.33 -1.91 -4.24
CA ASP A 214 -4.79 -2.74 -3.14
C ASP A 214 -4.21 -1.93 -1.98
N ARG A 215 -3.69 -0.73 -2.24
CA ARG A 215 -2.97 0.08 -1.26
C ARG A 215 -3.77 1.24 -0.68
N GLU A 216 -5.04 1.34 -1.06
CA GLU A 216 -5.95 2.26 -0.40
C GLU A 216 -6.14 1.84 1.07
N GLU A 217 -6.20 2.80 1.97
CA GLU A 217 -6.42 2.54 3.38
C GLU A 217 -7.87 2.12 3.63
N LEU A 218 -8.06 0.91 4.14
CA LEU A 218 -9.40 0.33 4.31
C LEU A 218 -10.32 1.20 5.17
N ILE A 219 -9.82 1.70 6.30
CA ILE A 219 -10.57 2.51 7.27
C ILE A 219 -11.04 3.84 6.67
N LYS A 220 -10.25 4.41 5.75
CA LYS A 220 -10.57 5.69 5.10
C LYS A 220 -11.37 5.53 3.81
N THR A 221 -11.55 4.29 3.36
CA THR A 221 -12.34 4.01 2.17
C THR A 221 -13.83 4.22 2.47
N LYS A 222 -14.31 5.41 2.11
CA LYS A 222 -15.73 5.77 2.20
C LYS A 222 -16.37 5.53 0.84
N VAL A 223 -17.39 4.69 0.81
CA VAL A 223 -18.09 4.31 -0.42
C VAL A 223 -19.60 4.38 -0.21
N ILE A 224 -20.29 4.90 -1.20
CA ILE A 224 -21.74 4.77 -1.34
C ILE A 224 -22.05 4.08 -2.67
N VAL A 225 -22.93 3.11 -2.65
CA VAL A 225 -23.39 2.37 -3.84
C VAL A 225 -24.83 2.73 -4.11
N SER A 226 -25.11 3.13 -5.34
CA SER A 226 -26.44 3.54 -5.79
C SER A 226 -26.80 2.88 -7.12
N LEU A 227 -28.10 2.80 -7.39
CA LEU A 227 -28.59 2.30 -8.66
C LEU A 227 -28.13 3.20 -9.82
N LEU A 228 -27.64 2.58 -10.89
CA LEU A 228 -27.29 3.28 -12.12
C LEU A 228 -28.56 3.69 -12.88
N ASP A 229 -28.69 4.99 -13.16
CA ASP A 229 -29.73 5.50 -14.05
C ASP A 229 -29.49 4.98 -15.47
N GLN A 230 -30.53 4.45 -16.07
CA GLN A 230 -30.49 3.93 -17.45
C GLN A 230 -30.03 4.98 -18.48
N LYS A 231 -30.41 6.25 -18.30
CA LYS A 231 -29.97 7.34 -19.18
C LYS A 231 -28.45 7.49 -19.22
N SER A 232 -27.77 7.21 -18.11
CA SER A 232 -26.31 7.21 -18.04
C SER A 232 -25.67 6.18 -18.96
N LEU A 233 -26.39 5.16 -19.39
CA LEU A 233 -25.91 4.19 -20.38
C LEU A 233 -25.75 4.80 -21.77
N ALA A 234 -26.31 5.95 -22.07
CA ALA A 234 -26.07 6.66 -23.33
C ALA A 234 -24.67 7.33 -23.36
N GLU A 235 -24.11 7.64 -22.19
CA GLU A 235 -22.77 8.23 -22.12
C GLU A 235 -21.73 7.25 -22.67
N TYR A 236 -20.99 7.66 -23.71
CA TYR A 236 -19.95 6.82 -24.30
C TYR A 236 -18.72 6.70 -23.38
N LYS A 237 -18.35 7.79 -22.70
CA LYS A 237 -17.20 7.85 -21.79
C LYS A 237 -17.64 7.62 -20.35
N GLY A 238 -17.07 6.62 -19.70
CA GLY A 238 -17.26 6.38 -18.27
C GLY A 238 -18.16 5.19 -17.92
N VAL A 239 -18.96 4.67 -18.87
CA VAL A 239 -19.71 3.42 -18.68
C VAL A 239 -18.75 2.24 -18.82
N THR A 240 -18.76 1.37 -17.82
CA THR A 240 -17.93 0.17 -17.77
C THR A 240 -18.82 -1.06 -17.70
N LEU A 241 -18.51 -2.06 -18.52
CA LEU A 241 -19.17 -3.36 -18.48
C LEU A 241 -18.23 -4.38 -17.84
N SER A 242 -18.68 -5.01 -16.77
CA SER A 242 -17.91 -6.02 -16.01
C SER A 242 -18.62 -7.36 -16.09
N ILE A 243 -17.85 -8.43 -16.21
CA ILE A 243 -18.35 -9.81 -16.22
C ILE A 243 -17.60 -10.66 -15.20
N ARG A 244 -18.30 -11.65 -14.64
CA ARG A 244 -17.72 -12.76 -13.90
C ARG A 244 -17.87 -14.02 -14.72
N VAL A 245 -16.80 -14.78 -14.86
CA VAL A 245 -16.74 -16.05 -15.56
C VAL A 245 -16.94 -17.19 -14.57
N LYS A 246 -17.70 -18.21 -14.95
CA LYS A 246 -17.88 -19.44 -14.15
C LYS A 246 -16.52 -20.08 -13.88
N GLU A 247 -16.25 -20.46 -12.65
CA GLU A 247 -14.95 -21.04 -12.25
C GLU A 247 -14.59 -22.27 -13.12
N SER A 248 -15.55 -23.12 -13.42
CA SER A 248 -15.39 -24.30 -14.29
C SER A 248 -14.98 -23.95 -15.73
N ARG A 249 -15.24 -22.72 -16.17
CA ARG A 249 -14.98 -22.23 -17.53
C ARG A 249 -13.84 -21.20 -17.59
N ALA A 250 -13.22 -20.85 -16.46
CA ALA A 250 -12.18 -19.82 -16.39
C ALA A 250 -10.95 -20.15 -17.23
N LYS A 251 -10.53 -21.43 -17.25
CA LYS A 251 -9.37 -21.86 -18.02
C LYS A 251 -9.62 -21.68 -19.54
N GLY A 252 -8.75 -20.90 -20.20
CA GLY A 252 -8.83 -20.64 -21.64
C GLY A 252 -9.98 -19.72 -22.06
N PHE A 253 -10.65 -19.05 -21.11
CA PHE A 253 -11.77 -18.16 -21.41
C PHE A 253 -11.39 -17.01 -22.34
N GLU A 254 -10.25 -16.35 -22.09
CA GLU A 254 -9.82 -15.21 -22.93
C GLU A 254 -9.73 -15.57 -24.41
N GLU A 255 -9.18 -16.74 -24.73
CA GLU A 255 -9.03 -17.17 -26.12
C GLU A 255 -10.40 -17.52 -26.76
N ARG A 256 -11.25 -18.26 -26.04
CA ARG A 256 -12.62 -18.57 -26.53
C ARG A 256 -13.41 -17.27 -26.73
N PHE A 257 -13.33 -16.33 -25.81
CA PHE A 257 -14.09 -15.10 -25.93
C PHE A 257 -13.56 -14.19 -27.05
N ARG A 258 -12.24 -14.12 -27.27
CA ARG A 258 -11.65 -13.42 -28.42
C ARG A 258 -12.15 -13.97 -29.76
N GLN A 259 -12.38 -15.28 -29.87
CA GLN A 259 -12.97 -15.85 -31.06
C GLN A 259 -14.43 -15.46 -31.23
N LYS A 260 -15.21 -15.34 -30.14
CA LYS A 260 -16.59 -14.81 -30.19
C LYS A 260 -16.61 -13.35 -30.67
N ILE A 261 -15.63 -12.52 -30.23
CA ILE A 261 -15.46 -11.13 -30.70
C ILE A 261 -15.17 -11.12 -32.23
N LYS A 262 -14.20 -11.89 -32.71
CA LYS A 262 -13.84 -11.99 -34.13
C LYS A 262 -15.00 -12.43 -34.98
N GLY A 263 -15.84 -13.33 -34.48
CA GLY A 263 -17.06 -13.78 -35.15
C GLY A 263 -18.22 -12.77 -35.12
N GLN A 264 -18.00 -11.55 -34.65
CA GLN A 264 -18.99 -10.46 -34.55
C GLN A 264 -20.26 -10.82 -33.73
N LYS A 265 -20.20 -11.88 -32.92
CA LYS A 265 -21.34 -12.30 -32.08
C LYS A 265 -21.72 -11.28 -31.02
N MET A 266 -20.77 -10.39 -30.65
CA MET A 266 -20.93 -9.33 -29.66
C MET A 266 -21.03 -7.94 -30.31
N ARG A 267 -21.62 -7.86 -31.50
CA ARG A 267 -21.92 -6.62 -32.21
C ARG A 267 -23.42 -6.37 -32.24
N VAL A 268 -23.83 -5.14 -31.96
CA VAL A 268 -25.22 -4.66 -32.11
C VAL A 268 -25.16 -3.25 -32.72
N GLY A 269 -25.77 -3.09 -33.90
CA GLY A 269 -25.64 -1.86 -34.66
C GLY A 269 -24.19 -1.46 -34.92
N ASN A 270 -23.86 -0.23 -34.56
CA ASN A 270 -22.50 0.29 -34.65
C ASN A 270 -21.67 0.07 -33.38
N GLN A 271 -22.21 -0.56 -32.35
CA GLN A 271 -21.50 -0.87 -31.11
C GLN A 271 -21.03 -2.33 -31.11
N PHE A 272 -19.86 -2.57 -30.53
CA PHE A 272 -19.29 -3.90 -30.42
C PHE A 272 -18.37 -4.03 -29.24
N VAL A 273 -18.18 -5.26 -28.79
CA VAL A 273 -17.10 -5.57 -27.80
C VAL A 273 -15.76 -5.65 -28.54
N SER A 274 -14.85 -4.77 -28.20
CA SER A 274 -13.53 -4.69 -28.83
C SER A 274 -12.49 -5.58 -28.13
N ASN A 275 -12.56 -5.69 -26.82
CA ASN A 275 -11.57 -6.42 -26.02
C ASN A 275 -12.15 -6.82 -24.65
N ILE A 276 -11.44 -7.72 -23.98
CA ILE A 276 -11.63 -8.02 -22.56
C ILE A 276 -10.31 -7.90 -21.82
N ILE A 277 -10.35 -7.35 -20.62
CA ILE A 277 -9.17 -7.17 -19.77
C ILE A 277 -9.46 -7.82 -18.41
N PRO A 278 -8.68 -8.84 -17.98
CA PRO A 278 -8.85 -9.40 -16.65
C PRO A 278 -8.55 -8.34 -15.57
N TYR A 279 -9.37 -8.30 -14.53
CA TYR A 279 -9.14 -7.38 -13.41
C TYR A 279 -7.81 -7.65 -12.71
N SER A 280 -7.29 -8.87 -12.72
CA SER A 280 -5.95 -9.20 -12.24
C SER A 280 -4.82 -8.47 -13.00
N LYS A 281 -5.01 -8.17 -14.31
CA LYS A 281 -4.08 -7.35 -15.08
C LYS A 281 -4.18 -5.88 -14.70
N ARG A 282 -5.40 -5.36 -14.48
CA ARG A 282 -5.63 -3.99 -14.01
C ARG A 282 -5.04 -3.79 -12.61
N GLN A 283 -5.20 -4.76 -11.72
CA GLN A 283 -4.57 -4.79 -10.41
C GLN A 283 -3.06 -4.64 -10.50
N LYS A 284 -2.41 -5.45 -11.36
CA LYS A 284 -0.96 -5.36 -11.56
C LYS A 284 -0.53 -3.99 -12.09
N GLN A 285 -1.28 -3.42 -13.02
CA GLN A 285 -1.00 -2.08 -13.56
C GLN A 285 -1.16 -0.99 -12.49
N ALA A 286 -2.23 -1.02 -11.69
CA ALA A 286 -2.43 -0.09 -10.59
C ALA A 286 -1.34 -0.22 -9.51
N ALA A 287 -0.92 -1.46 -9.21
CA ALA A 287 0.14 -1.73 -8.25
C ALA A 287 1.54 -1.30 -8.74
N GLU A 288 1.78 -1.11 -10.04
CA GLU A 288 3.12 -0.88 -10.60
C GLU A 288 3.77 0.39 -10.05
N THR A 289 3.05 1.51 -9.98
CA THR A 289 3.58 2.78 -9.43
C THR A 289 4.07 2.61 -7.98
N ALA A 290 3.30 1.93 -7.17
CA ALA A 290 3.68 1.70 -5.78
C ALA A 290 4.78 0.63 -5.63
N ASN A 291 4.85 -0.37 -6.52
CA ASN A 291 5.97 -1.30 -6.60
C ASN A 291 7.26 -0.57 -6.99
N GLN A 292 7.18 0.40 -7.90
CA GLN A 292 8.31 1.28 -8.23
C GLN A 292 8.77 2.07 -7.01
N GLN A 293 7.83 2.64 -6.24
CA GLN A 293 8.18 3.37 -5.02
C GLN A 293 8.89 2.48 -3.99
N ILE A 294 8.42 1.25 -3.77
CA ILE A 294 9.08 0.29 -2.89
C ILE A 294 10.50 -0.04 -3.40
N ARG A 295 10.67 -0.22 -4.72
CA ARG A 295 12.00 -0.42 -5.31
C ARG A 295 12.92 0.76 -5.05
N TYR A 296 12.44 2.00 -5.25
CA TYR A 296 13.23 3.21 -4.98
C TYR A 296 13.59 3.33 -3.50
N ASN A 297 12.66 3.09 -2.61
CA ASN A 297 12.92 3.07 -1.17
C ASN A 297 13.98 2.02 -0.81
N THR A 298 13.88 0.82 -1.37
CA THR A 298 14.85 -0.26 -1.14
C THR A 298 16.26 0.13 -1.60
N VAL A 299 16.38 0.70 -2.80
CA VAL A 299 17.67 1.18 -3.33
C VAL A 299 18.23 2.30 -2.45
N ALA A 300 17.38 3.23 -2.01
CA ALA A 300 17.79 4.31 -1.11
C ALA A 300 18.25 3.77 0.24
N ILE A 301 17.55 2.82 0.84
CA ILE A 301 17.97 2.15 2.09
C ILE A 301 19.36 1.54 1.91
N ILE A 302 19.55 0.74 0.86
CA ILE A 302 20.85 0.09 0.57
C ILE A 302 21.95 1.16 0.41
N PHE A 303 21.68 2.23 -0.33
CA PHE A 303 22.63 3.32 -0.52
C PHE A 303 23.05 3.97 0.82
N PHE A 304 22.09 4.32 1.66
CA PHE A 304 22.40 4.92 2.98
C PHE A 304 23.12 3.95 3.90
N LEU A 305 22.74 2.67 3.90
CA LEU A 305 23.44 1.64 4.69
C LEU A 305 24.89 1.45 4.23
N ILE A 306 25.17 1.49 2.92
CA ILE A 306 26.53 1.44 2.40
C ILE A 306 27.32 2.67 2.82
N ASN A 307 26.73 3.87 2.80
CA ASN A 307 27.40 5.08 3.26
C ASN A 307 27.81 4.98 4.73
N VAL A 308 26.88 4.58 5.60
CA VAL A 308 27.17 4.34 7.03
C VAL A 308 28.25 3.28 7.21
N PHE A 309 28.19 2.18 6.44
CA PHE A 309 29.21 1.13 6.48
C PHE A 309 30.59 1.67 6.18
N LEU A 310 30.73 2.46 5.11
CA LEU A 310 32.03 3.04 4.71
C LEU A 310 32.53 4.08 5.73
N GLY A 311 31.64 4.94 6.25
CA GLY A 311 31.95 5.90 7.30
C GLY A 311 32.46 5.23 8.58
N LEU A 312 31.74 4.18 9.02
CA LEU A 312 32.14 3.37 10.19
C LEU A 312 33.45 2.63 9.95
N LEU A 313 33.60 1.99 8.80
CA LEU A 313 34.83 1.26 8.46
C LEU A 313 36.04 2.20 8.53
N GLY A 314 35.95 3.41 7.96
CA GLY A 314 36.99 4.44 8.04
C GLY A 314 37.26 4.90 9.46
N THR A 315 36.22 5.29 10.18
CA THR A 315 36.33 5.82 11.56
C THR A 315 36.91 4.78 12.52
N PHE A 316 36.38 3.53 12.50
CA PHE A 316 36.88 2.48 13.38
C PHE A 316 38.26 1.97 12.97
N TRP A 317 38.59 2.04 11.67
CA TRP A 317 39.95 1.76 11.22
C TRP A 317 40.97 2.71 11.85
N PHE A 318 40.77 4.04 11.73
CA PHE A 318 41.65 5.06 12.34
C PHE A 318 41.73 4.93 13.86
N ARG A 319 40.58 4.75 14.51
CA ARG A 319 40.56 4.56 15.98
C ARG A 319 41.34 3.35 16.44
N THR A 320 41.17 2.23 15.72
CA THR A 320 41.86 1.01 16.05
C THR A 320 43.38 1.20 15.91
N GLN A 321 43.84 1.88 14.86
CA GLN A 321 45.25 2.20 14.67
C GLN A 321 45.80 3.03 15.82
N HIS A 322 45.14 4.10 16.26
CA HIS A 322 45.55 4.93 17.37
C HIS A 322 45.52 4.22 18.74
N ARG A 323 44.69 3.21 18.88
CA ARG A 323 44.54 2.43 20.13
C ARG A 323 45.34 1.12 20.14
N PHE A 324 46.19 0.86 19.12
CA PHE A 324 47.04 -0.34 19.09
C PHE A 324 47.85 -0.56 20.39
N PRO A 325 48.49 0.45 20.96
CA PRO A 325 49.25 0.28 22.24
C PRO A 325 48.35 -0.12 23.40
N GLU A 326 47.17 0.46 23.52
CA GLU A 326 46.17 0.13 24.56
C GLU A 326 45.67 -1.30 24.40
N ILE A 327 45.35 -1.72 23.14
CA ILE A 327 44.91 -3.07 22.84
C ILE A 327 46.02 -4.09 23.15
N GLY A 328 47.29 -3.76 22.83
CA GLY A 328 48.45 -4.59 23.15
C GLY A 328 48.61 -4.80 24.66
N LEU A 329 48.47 -3.72 25.43
CA LEU A 329 48.51 -3.76 26.91
C LEU A 329 47.35 -4.62 27.46
N GLN A 330 46.13 -4.48 26.93
CA GLN A 330 44.97 -5.29 27.35
C GLN A 330 45.20 -6.77 27.08
N LYS A 331 45.82 -7.13 26.00
CA LYS A 331 46.20 -8.52 25.67
C LYS A 331 47.29 -9.01 26.64
N ALA A 332 48.30 -8.20 26.92
CA ALA A 332 49.36 -8.58 27.86
C ALA A 332 48.82 -8.88 29.27
N ILE A 333 47.74 -8.22 29.70
CA ILE A 333 47.08 -8.49 30.99
C ILE A 333 45.97 -9.53 30.88
N GLY A 334 45.81 -10.21 29.72
CA GLY A 334 44.99 -11.40 29.56
C GLY A 334 43.60 -11.20 28.90
N ALA A 335 43.38 -10.08 28.20
CA ALA A 335 42.16 -9.91 27.38
C ALA A 335 42.16 -10.84 26.14
N THR A 336 41.08 -11.52 25.89
CA THR A 336 40.92 -12.35 24.71
C THR A 336 40.56 -11.52 23.47
N ASN A 337 40.76 -12.08 22.28
CA ASN A 337 40.37 -11.45 21.03
C ASN A 337 38.86 -11.15 21.00
N THR A 338 38.07 -12.05 21.59
CA THR A 338 36.61 -11.87 21.69
C THR A 338 36.23 -10.69 22.60
N ASP A 339 36.94 -10.50 23.71
CA ASP A 339 36.70 -9.38 24.63
C ASP A 339 36.92 -8.02 23.92
N ILE A 340 37.99 -7.92 23.14
CA ILE A 340 38.34 -6.73 22.37
C ILE A 340 37.27 -6.46 21.29
N THR A 341 36.88 -7.51 20.50
CA THR A 341 35.86 -7.37 19.48
C THR A 341 34.52 -6.95 20.07
N LEU A 342 34.06 -7.60 21.14
CA LEU A 342 32.81 -7.26 21.83
C LEU A 342 32.82 -5.83 22.38
N ARG A 343 33.95 -5.35 22.87
CA ARG A 343 34.09 -3.97 23.34
C ARG A 343 33.89 -2.96 22.20
N LEU A 344 34.52 -3.19 21.03
CA LEU A 344 34.39 -2.32 19.86
C LEU A 344 32.96 -2.36 19.31
N LEU A 345 32.35 -3.53 19.25
CA LEU A 345 30.94 -3.68 18.86
C LEU A 345 30.01 -2.94 19.84
N ALA A 346 30.24 -3.07 21.16
CA ALA A 346 29.46 -2.36 22.17
C ALA A 346 29.58 -0.84 22.03
N GLU A 347 30.77 -0.32 21.70
CA GLU A 347 30.98 1.11 21.41
C GLU A 347 30.13 1.55 20.21
N GLY A 348 30.13 0.80 19.09
CA GLY A 348 29.32 1.09 17.92
C GLY A 348 27.81 1.02 18.18
N VAL A 349 27.37 0.01 18.94
CA VAL A 349 25.95 -0.12 19.34
C VAL A 349 25.51 1.05 20.23
N LEU A 350 26.34 1.49 21.15
CA LEU A 350 26.04 2.65 22.00
C LEU A 350 25.97 3.95 21.19
N LEU A 351 26.89 4.17 20.24
CA LEU A 351 26.84 5.32 19.33
C LEU A 351 25.57 5.32 18.50
N LEU A 352 25.18 4.16 17.95
CA LEU A 352 23.90 4.03 17.26
C LEU A 352 22.73 4.38 18.17
N THR A 353 22.68 3.81 19.37
CA THR A 353 21.54 4.04 20.28
C THR A 353 21.42 5.52 20.67
N ILE A 354 22.57 6.18 20.93
CA ILE A 354 22.63 7.62 21.24
C ILE A 354 22.10 8.47 20.07
N ALA A 355 22.36 8.08 18.83
CA ALA A 355 21.89 8.79 17.65
C ALA A 355 20.43 8.40 17.28
N PHE A 356 20.05 7.15 17.47
CA PHE A 356 18.75 6.62 17.07
C PHE A 356 17.59 7.13 17.93
N VAL A 357 17.79 7.30 19.24
CA VAL A 357 16.73 7.81 20.12
C VAL A 357 16.27 9.23 19.72
N PRO A 358 17.14 10.21 19.50
CA PRO A 358 16.73 11.52 18.98
C PRO A 358 16.10 11.44 17.58
N SER A 359 16.58 10.54 16.69
CA SER A 359 15.99 10.38 15.37
C SER A 359 14.52 9.95 15.46
N LEU A 360 14.19 9.01 16.34
CA LEU A 360 12.81 8.59 16.57
C LEU A 360 11.92 9.72 17.08
N LEU A 361 12.44 10.63 17.91
CA LEU A 361 11.69 11.79 18.37
C LEU A 361 11.39 12.75 17.22
N ILE A 362 12.34 12.95 16.31
CA ILE A 362 12.15 13.75 15.09
C ILE A 362 11.07 13.10 14.20
N ASP A 363 11.21 11.81 13.91
CA ASP A 363 10.29 11.07 13.04
C ASP A 363 8.87 11.03 13.63
N PHE A 364 8.75 10.81 14.94
CA PHE A 364 7.47 10.89 15.64
C PHE A 364 6.85 12.28 15.51
N GLY A 365 7.63 13.33 15.71
CA GLY A 365 7.18 14.72 15.56
C GLY A 365 6.74 15.04 14.13
N MET A 366 7.44 14.54 13.12
CA MET A 366 7.07 14.71 11.71
C MET A 366 5.76 13.98 11.39
N GLY A 367 5.60 12.75 11.87
CA GLY A 367 4.40 11.96 11.70
C GLY A 367 3.18 12.57 12.41
N TYR A 368 3.35 12.99 13.66
CA TYR A 368 2.29 13.63 14.45
C TYR A 368 1.77 14.92 13.83
N ASN A 369 2.68 15.76 13.32
CA ASN A 369 2.32 17.02 12.66
C ASN A 369 1.95 16.85 11.17
N GLN A 370 1.88 15.63 10.64
CA GLN A 370 1.54 15.34 9.24
C GLN A 370 2.38 16.13 8.23
N LEU A 371 3.68 16.35 8.54
CA LEU A 371 4.59 17.17 7.73
C LEU A 371 5.02 16.49 6.43
N THR A 372 4.81 15.18 6.31
CA THR A 372 5.14 14.43 5.10
C THR A 372 3.86 14.13 4.31
N GLU A 373 3.93 14.13 2.98
CA GLU A 373 2.79 13.74 2.12
C GLU A 373 2.28 12.33 2.45
N TYR A 374 3.19 11.49 2.88
CA TYR A 374 2.94 10.13 3.27
C TYR A 374 1.97 10.02 4.46
N TYR A 375 2.05 10.95 5.40
CA TYR A 375 1.16 11.01 6.56
C TYR A 375 -0.11 11.81 6.32
N ARG A 376 -0.25 12.49 5.17
CA ARG A 376 -1.49 13.19 4.84
C ARG A 376 -2.64 12.21 4.80
N GLY A 377 -3.51 12.33 5.81
CA GLY A 377 -4.67 11.47 5.96
C GLY A 377 -4.38 10.06 6.53
N VAL A 378 -3.16 9.74 6.96
CA VAL A 378 -2.82 8.50 7.67
C VAL A 378 -2.59 8.82 9.13
N THR A 379 -3.30 8.15 10.02
CA THR A 379 -3.04 8.26 11.47
C THR A 379 -1.71 7.59 11.81
N LEU A 380 -0.92 8.24 12.67
CA LEU A 380 0.28 7.65 13.21
C LEU A 380 -0.10 6.55 14.22
N GLU A 381 -0.06 5.30 13.80
CA GLU A 381 -0.32 4.17 14.69
C GLU A 381 0.94 3.83 15.50
N THR A 382 0.80 3.76 16.83
CA THR A 382 1.90 3.44 17.74
C THR A 382 2.51 2.08 17.45
N SER A 383 1.69 1.08 17.13
CA SER A 383 2.13 -0.29 16.79
C SER A 383 3.04 -0.30 15.56
N ARG A 384 2.62 0.38 14.48
CA ARG A 384 3.38 0.53 13.25
C ARG A 384 4.70 1.25 13.50
N PHE A 385 4.65 2.38 14.23
CA PHE A 385 5.83 3.16 14.56
C PHE A 385 6.90 2.31 15.25
N ILE A 386 6.52 1.52 16.25
CA ILE A 386 7.44 0.64 17.00
C ILE A 386 8.01 -0.46 16.10
N VAL A 387 7.18 -1.10 15.27
CA VAL A 387 7.65 -2.17 14.37
C VAL A 387 8.65 -1.61 13.35
N CYS A 388 8.35 -0.48 12.73
CA CYS A 388 9.25 0.17 11.77
C CYS A 388 10.55 0.65 12.43
N ALA A 389 10.48 1.16 13.67
CA ALA A 389 11.67 1.52 14.46
C ALA A 389 12.53 0.30 14.76
N ALA A 390 11.94 -0.82 15.13
CA ALA A 390 12.68 -2.07 15.37
C ALA A 390 13.38 -2.59 14.10
N ILE A 391 12.70 -2.55 12.95
CA ILE A 391 13.29 -2.94 11.67
C ILE A 391 14.45 -2.01 11.29
N ALA A 392 14.25 -0.69 11.36
CA ALA A 392 15.30 0.29 11.05
C ALA A 392 16.51 0.12 11.97
N TYR A 393 16.29 -0.04 13.28
CA TYR A 393 17.37 -0.28 14.24
C TYR A 393 18.12 -1.58 13.93
N ALA A 394 17.42 -2.66 13.60
CA ALA A 394 18.04 -3.95 13.24
C ALA A 394 18.89 -3.87 11.97
N LEU A 395 18.43 -3.13 10.95
CA LEU A 395 19.22 -2.87 9.74
C LEU A 395 20.48 -2.08 10.05
N MET A 396 20.37 -0.99 10.79
CA MET A 396 21.50 -0.17 11.20
C MET A 396 22.49 -0.96 12.07
N LEU A 397 21.98 -1.74 13.02
CA LEU A 397 22.79 -2.60 13.89
C LEU A 397 23.60 -3.62 13.08
N THR A 398 22.97 -4.24 12.07
CA THR A 398 23.64 -5.22 11.19
C THR A 398 24.81 -4.57 10.44
N ILE A 399 24.59 -3.39 9.88
CA ILE A 399 25.64 -2.67 9.14
C ILE A 399 26.76 -2.21 10.06
N ILE A 400 26.45 -1.74 11.27
CA ILE A 400 27.44 -1.38 12.27
C ILE A 400 28.30 -2.60 12.66
N ALA A 401 27.64 -3.73 12.92
CA ALA A 401 28.37 -4.95 13.25
C ALA A 401 29.34 -5.37 12.12
N LEU A 402 28.89 -5.31 10.86
CA LEU A 402 29.73 -5.61 9.70
C LEU A 402 30.86 -4.59 9.52
N GLY A 403 30.59 -3.29 9.69
CA GLY A 403 31.59 -2.22 9.54
C GLY A 403 32.70 -2.26 10.61
N ILE A 404 32.36 -2.68 11.82
CA ILE A 404 33.33 -2.81 12.92
C ILE A 404 34.08 -4.15 12.88
N TRP A 405 33.46 -5.20 12.33
CA TRP A 405 34.02 -6.55 12.30
C TRP A 405 35.43 -6.60 11.71
N PHE A 406 35.63 -5.97 10.56
CA PHE A 406 36.90 -6.00 9.85
C PHE A 406 38.05 -5.29 10.61
N PRO A 407 37.89 -4.03 11.08
CA PRO A 407 38.88 -3.37 11.95
C PRO A 407 39.17 -4.15 13.23
N ALA A 408 38.12 -4.71 13.85
CA ALA A 408 38.26 -5.49 15.08
C ALA A 408 39.11 -6.76 14.88
N LEU A 409 38.88 -7.51 13.82
CA LEU A 409 39.66 -8.70 13.45
C LEU A 409 41.16 -8.34 13.25
N ARG A 410 41.43 -7.19 12.63
CA ARG A 410 42.81 -6.75 12.43
C ARG A 410 43.48 -6.38 13.75
N ALA A 411 42.77 -5.63 14.62
CA ALA A 411 43.25 -5.27 15.93
C ALA A 411 43.62 -6.50 16.81
N THR A 412 42.80 -7.56 16.67
CA THR A 412 43.01 -8.80 17.43
C THR A 412 44.17 -9.66 16.90
N LYS A 413 44.68 -9.44 15.70
CA LYS A 413 45.85 -10.16 15.14
C LYS A 413 47.19 -9.53 15.52
N ALA A 414 47.22 -8.31 16.11
CA ALA A 414 48.43 -7.64 16.51
C ALA A 414 49.14 -8.41 17.63
N ASN A 415 50.45 -8.67 17.47
CA ASN A 415 51.27 -9.29 18.50
C ASN A 415 51.56 -8.26 19.61
N PRO A 416 51.37 -8.60 20.90
CA PRO A 416 51.62 -7.69 21.99
C PRO A 416 53.07 -7.20 22.03
N VAL A 417 54.00 -8.04 21.58
CA VAL A 417 55.47 -7.71 21.57
C VAL A 417 55.83 -6.63 20.56
N ASP A 418 55.25 -6.71 19.33
CA ASP A 418 55.50 -5.75 18.25
C ASP A 418 54.88 -4.37 18.58
N VAL A 419 53.71 -4.40 19.20
CA VAL A 419 52.99 -3.19 19.63
C VAL A 419 53.68 -2.44 20.77
N LEU A 420 54.32 -3.16 21.69
CA LEU A 420 55.06 -2.55 22.83
C LEU A 420 56.49 -2.07 22.47
N ARG A 421 57.05 -2.58 21.36
CA ARG A 421 58.37 -2.12 20.87
C ARG A 421 58.30 -0.84 20.04
N GLY A 422 57.11 -0.39 19.62
CA GLY A 422 56.94 0.82 18.83
C GLY A 422 57.36 0.70 17.36
N GLU A 423 57.46 -0.52 16.84
CA GLU A 423 57.72 -0.83 15.43
C GLU A 423 56.42 -1.14 14.66
#